data_886465098eadc250d320ea4da0419f13
#
_entry.id   886465098eadc250d320ea4da0419f13
#
_cell.length_a   1.000
_cell.length_b   1.000
_cell.length_c   1.000
_cell.angle_alpha   90.00
_cell.angle_beta   90.00
_cell.angle_gamma   90.00
#
_symmetry.space_group_name_H-M   'P 1'
#
loop_
_entity.id
_entity.type
_entity.pdbx_description
1 polymer ?
#
loop_
_entity_poly.entity_id
_entity_poly.type
_entity_poly.pdbx_seq_one_letter_code
_entity_poly.pdbx_strand_id
1 'polypeptide(L)'
;VEPGSDTQHIIDTGFGNQQTDFKQNQDEEFIAPLAGLKVIDATQGYTGPYVGLMLAEAGAEVIKIEPKGGDWARDLAPRTPTGSSALFESFNRNKDSKTIDWTSKDGQAQLKGLVKDADVFLEDWGPGVAEGYGFGYGTISKENPKLVYLALSAYGEKGPFRDRPTSELVIQGMTGYLRTTG
;
A
#
# COMPACT_ATOMS: atom_id res chain seq x y z
N VAL A 1 -0.46 20.77 31.46
CA VAL A 1 -1.92 20.68 31.43
C VAL A 1 -2.31 19.45 32.22
N GLU A 2 -3.17 19.56 33.22
CA GLU A 2 -3.63 18.40 33.98
C GLU A 2 -4.52 17.50 33.09
N PRO A 3 -4.40 16.16 33.20
CA PRO A 3 -5.25 15.24 32.43
C PRO A 3 -6.74 15.51 32.72
N GLY A 4 -7.52 15.74 31.67
CA GLY A 4 -8.96 15.97 31.76
C GLY A 4 -9.39 17.39 32.08
N SER A 5 -8.47 18.38 32.17
CA SER A 5 -8.82 19.80 32.47
C SER A 5 -9.83 20.37 31.46
N ASP A 6 -9.82 19.93 30.23
CA ASP A 6 -10.70 20.42 29.16
C ASP A 6 -11.94 19.53 28.92
N THR A 7 -12.10 18.46 29.72
CA THR A 7 -13.17 17.46 29.48
C THR A 7 -14.56 18.10 29.53
N GLN A 8 -14.84 18.93 30.51
CA GLN A 8 -16.15 19.58 30.66
C GLN A 8 -16.41 20.55 29.52
N HIS A 9 -15.39 21.32 29.12
CA HIS A 9 -15.50 22.22 27.98
C HIS A 9 -15.80 21.45 26.66
N ILE A 10 -15.13 20.33 26.44
CA ILE A 10 -15.40 19.45 25.26
C ILE A 10 -16.81 18.88 25.33
N ILE A 11 -17.30 18.46 26.51
CA ILE A 11 -18.68 17.95 26.67
C ILE A 11 -19.71 19.03 26.38
N ASP A 12 -19.50 20.24 26.86
CA ASP A 12 -20.46 21.34 26.74
C ASP A 12 -20.47 21.98 25.35
N THR A 13 -19.32 22.02 24.66
CA THR A 13 -19.16 22.70 23.35
C THR A 13 -19.02 21.75 22.15
N GLY A 14 -18.82 20.45 22.41
CA GLY A 14 -18.47 19.47 21.37
C GLY A 14 -17.01 19.63 20.90
N PHE A 15 -16.55 18.68 20.10
CA PHE A 15 -15.26 18.79 19.43
C PHE A 15 -15.30 19.96 18.44
N GLY A 16 -14.72 21.08 18.90
CA GLY A 16 -14.28 22.12 17.98
C GLY A 16 -15.36 22.93 17.28
N ASN A 17 -16.14 23.71 18.03
CA ASN A 17 -16.57 25.00 17.53
C ASN A 17 -15.50 26.08 17.79
N GLN A 18 -14.22 25.72 17.80
CA GLN A 18 -13.25 26.67 17.33
C GLN A 18 -13.44 26.70 15.81
N GLN A 19 -14.29 27.60 15.35
CA GLN A 19 -14.04 28.26 14.09
C GLN A 19 -12.62 28.85 14.23
N THR A 20 -11.61 28.01 14.01
CA THR A 20 -10.39 28.55 13.45
C THR A 20 -10.88 29.20 12.18
N ASP A 21 -10.86 30.54 12.14
CA ASP A 21 -10.93 31.30 10.91
C ASP A 21 -9.71 30.90 10.05
N PHE A 22 -9.68 29.65 9.60
CA PHE A 22 -9.03 29.31 8.37
C PHE A 22 -9.82 30.04 7.31
N LYS A 23 -9.45 31.28 7.05
CA LYS A 23 -9.70 31.87 5.77
C LYS A 23 -9.09 30.90 4.78
N GLN A 24 -9.88 29.92 4.31
CA GLN A 24 -9.60 29.27 3.04
C GLN A 24 -9.47 30.43 2.07
N ASN A 25 -8.25 30.66 1.61
CA ASN A 25 -8.07 31.36 0.35
C ASN A 25 -8.84 30.52 -0.65
N GLN A 26 -10.04 30.97 -0.99
CA GLN A 26 -10.96 30.25 -1.90
C GLN A 26 -10.41 30.18 -3.34
N ASP A 27 -9.24 30.77 -3.58
CA ASP A 27 -8.59 30.87 -4.88
C ASP A 27 -7.34 29.98 -5.04
N GLU A 28 -6.88 29.26 -4.01
CA GLU A 28 -5.82 28.26 -4.15
C GLU A 28 -6.44 26.88 -4.32
N GLU A 29 -6.42 26.38 -5.55
CA GLU A 29 -6.76 25.00 -5.87
C GLU A 29 -5.84 24.07 -5.05
N PHE A 30 -6.41 23.30 -4.12
CA PHE A 30 -5.64 22.35 -3.32
C PHE A 30 -5.12 21.23 -4.24
N ILE A 31 -3.85 21.28 -4.57
CA ILE A 31 -3.18 20.22 -5.31
C ILE A 31 -2.60 19.23 -4.29
N ALA A 32 -3.05 17.98 -4.35
CA ALA A 32 -2.55 16.93 -3.49
C ALA A 32 -1.02 16.72 -3.71
N PRO A 33 -0.23 16.42 -2.65
CA PRO A 33 1.24 16.36 -2.72
C PRO A 33 1.79 15.44 -3.80
N LEU A 34 1.08 14.33 -4.12
CA LEU A 34 1.51 13.34 -5.11
C LEU A 34 0.60 13.33 -6.35
N ALA A 35 -0.13 14.44 -6.60
CA ALA A 35 -0.98 14.54 -7.80
C ALA A 35 -0.15 14.34 -9.08
N GLY A 36 -0.65 13.49 -9.98
CA GLY A 36 -0.01 13.18 -11.25
C GLY A 36 1.04 12.07 -11.19
N LEU A 37 1.41 11.57 -10.01
CA LEU A 37 2.26 10.37 -9.91
C LEU A 37 1.44 9.11 -10.17
N LYS A 38 2.02 8.19 -10.96
CA LYS A 38 1.43 6.89 -11.32
C LYS A 38 2.12 5.77 -10.58
N VAL A 39 1.34 5.00 -9.83
CA VAL A 39 1.81 3.90 -9.01
C VAL A 39 1.22 2.59 -9.49
N ILE A 40 2.05 1.60 -9.72
CA ILE A 40 1.64 0.21 -9.96
C ILE A 40 1.87 -0.57 -8.68
N ASP A 41 0.78 -0.99 -8.06
CA ASP A 41 0.78 -1.74 -6.80
C ASP A 41 0.48 -3.23 -7.09
N ALA A 42 1.54 -4.04 -7.21
CA ALA A 42 1.46 -5.49 -7.41
C ALA A 42 1.61 -6.29 -6.12
N THR A 43 1.36 -5.65 -4.99
CA THR A 43 1.43 -6.28 -3.65
C THR A 43 0.10 -6.93 -3.27
N GLN A 44 0.09 -7.79 -2.23
CA GLN A 44 -1.10 -8.47 -1.74
C GLN A 44 -1.21 -8.41 -0.21
N GLY A 45 -2.42 -8.64 0.30
CA GLY A 45 -2.68 -8.69 1.74
C GLY A 45 -2.84 -7.32 2.38
N TYR A 46 -1.92 -6.91 3.27
CA TYR A 46 -2.06 -5.64 3.98
C TYR A 46 -0.79 -4.79 4.05
N THR A 47 0.40 -5.36 4.18
CA THR A 47 1.65 -4.57 4.34
C THR A 47 1.97 -3.77 3.10
N GLY A 48 2.05 -4.43 1.94
CA GLY A 48 2.28 -3.78 0.66
C GLY A 48 1.12 -2.87 0.24
N PRO A 49 -0.13 -3.35 0.28
CA PRO A 49 -1.29 -2.51 -0.01
C PRO A 49 -1.41 -1.27 0.87
N TYR A 50 -0.94 -1.30 2.12
CA TYR A 50 -0.90 -0.12 2.98
C TYR A 50 0.04 0.97 2.42
N VAL A 51 1.19 0.59 1.87
CA VAL A 51 2.07 1.55 1.19
C VAL A 51 1.37 2.20 0.00
N GLY A 52 0.73 1.38 -0.85
CA GLY A 52 -0.06 1.88 -1.98
C GLY A 52 -1.20 2.81 -1.55
N LEU A 53 -1.88 2.49 -0.42
CA LEU A 53 -2.91 3.35 0.16
C LEU A 53 -2.37 4.72 0.57
N MET A 54 -1.22 4.76 1.26
CA MET A 54 -0.61 6.04 1.69
C MET A 54 -0.29 6.94 0.48
N LEU A 55 0.16 6.34 -0.63
CA LEU A 55 0.42 7.08 -1.87
C LEU A 55 -0.89 7.57 -2.51
N ALA A 56 -1.93 6.72 -2.54
CA ALA A 56 -3.24 7.09 -3.06
C ALA A 56 -3.90 8.21 -2.25
N GLU A 57 -3.82 8.16 -0.92
CA GLU A 57 -4.36 9.22 -0.04
C GLU A 57 -3.59 10.54 -0.16
N ALA A 58 -2.33 10.48 -0.56
CA ALA A 58 -1.55 11.67 -0.90
C ALA A 58 -1.80 12.19 -2.32
N GLY A 59 -2.70 11.56 -3.09
CA GLY A 59 -3.17 12.02 -4.40
C GLY A 59 -2.52 11.34 -5.61
N ALA A 60 -1.73 10.28 -5.43
CA ALA A 60 -1.22 9.50 -6.55
C ALA A 60 -2.32 8.66 -7.22
N GLU A 61 -2.19 8.45 -8.53
CA GLU A 61 -2.99 7.47 -9.28
C GLU A 61 -2.43 6.06 -9.01
N VAL A 62 -3.16 5.23 -8.28
CA VAL A 62 -2.69 3.90 -7.91
C VAL A 62 -3.52 2.84 -8.62
N ILE A 63 -2.84 2.00 -9.42
CA ILE A 63 -3.44 0.81 -10.04
C ILE A 63 -2.95 -0.41 -9.26
N LYS A 64 -3.89 -1.05 -8.57
CA LYS A 64 -3.65 -2.34 -7.91
C LYS A 64 -3.73 -3.46 -8.92
N ILE A 65 -2.67 -4.23 -9.01
CA ILE A 65 -2.61 -5.43 -9.85
C ILE A 65 -2.96 -6.66 -9.01
N GLU A 66 -3.98 -7.36 -9.43
CA GLU A 66 -4.44 -8.57 -8.74
C GLU A 66 -4.26 -9.81 -9.62
N PRO A 67 -3.92 -10.97 -9.02
CA PRO A 67 -3.90 -12.23 -9.75
C PRO A 67 -5.31 -12.65 -10.17
N LYS A 68 -5.44 -13.66 -11.00
CA LYS A 68 -6.73 -14.18 -11.50
C LYS A 68 -7.66 -14.67 -10.38
N GLY A 69 -7.34 -14.79 -9.21
CA GLY A 69 -8.22 -15.12 -8.06
C GLY A 69 -8.53 -13.91 -7.19
N GLY A 70 -7.97 -12.75 -7.52
CA GLY A 70 -7.97 -11.58 -6.64
C GLY A 70 -6.86 -11.64 -5.59
N ASP A 71 -6.75 -10.57 -4.82
CA ASP A 71 -5.88 -10.51 -3.64
C ASP A 71 -6.44 -11.43 -2.55
N TRP A 72 -5.60 -12.25 -1.92
CA TRP A 72 -6.01 -13.18 -0.87
C TRP A 72 -6.68 -12.48 0.34
N ALA A 73 -6.38 -11.20 0.57
CA ALA A 73 -7.06 -10.43 1.62
C ALA A 73 -8.56 -10.23 1.37
N ARG A 74 -9.05 -10.44 0.13
CA ARG A 74 -10.48 -10.40 -0.19
C ARG A 74 -11.26 -11.48 0.54
N ASP A 75 -10.63 -12.58 0.93
CA ASP A 75 -11.27 -13.71 1.61
C ASP A 75 -11.20 -13.62 3.14
N LEU A 76 -10.51 -12.62 3.69
CA LEU A 76 -10.37 -12.48 5.14
C LEU A 76 -11.63 -11.93 5.82
N ALA A 77 -11.87 -12.38 7.05
CA ALA A 77 -12.83 -11.79 7.97
C ALA A 77 -12.16 -10.60 8.73
N PRO A 78 -12.96 -9.67 9.29
CA PRO A 78 -14.41 -9.60 9.22
C PRO A 78 -14.92 -9.17 7.85
N ARG A 79 -16.18 -9.53 7.55
CA ARG A 79 -16.85 -9.08 6.33
C ARG A 79 -17.65 -7.81 6.57
N THR A 80 -17.67 -6.93 5.56
CA THR A 80 -18.57 -5.77 5.52
C THR A 80 -20.01 -6.20 5.27
N PRO A 81 -21.00 -5.32 5.47
CA PRO A 81 -22.40 -5.64 5.13
C PRO A 81 -22.62 -6.01 3.66
N THR A 82 -21.74 -5.57 2.76
CA THR A 82 -21.74 -5.91 1.33
C THR A 82 -21.11 -7.25 1.01
N GLY A 83 -20.55 -7.95 2.02
CA GLY A 83 -19.89 -9.25 1.88
C GLY A 83 -18.41 -9.19 1.55
N SER A 84 -17.83 -8.03 1.32
CA SER A 84 -16.40 -7.85 1.09
C SER A 84 -15.58 -7.99 2.36
N SER A 85 -14.29 -8.29 2.25
CA SER A 85 -13.36 -8.22 3.37
C SER A 85 -13.17 -6.77 3.82
N ALA A 86 -13.46 -6.47 5.10
CA ALA A 86 -13.23 -5.16 5.67
C ALA A 86 -11.74 -4.76 5.64
N LEU A 87 -10.85 -5.76 5.77
CA LEU A 87 -9.42 -5.57 5.70
C LEU A 87 -8.99 -5.16 4.29
N PHE A 88 -9.47 -5.88 3.26
CA PHE A 88 -9.16 -5.53 1.88
C PHE A 88 -9.65 -4.12 1.53
N GLU A 89 -10.89 -3.77 1.87
CA GLU A 89 -11.45 -2.43 1.62
C GLU A 89 -10.64 -1.34 2.34
N SER A 90 -10.22 -1.60 3.58
CA SER A 90 -9.44 -0.62 4.37
C SER A 90 -8.10 -0.28 3.73
N PHE A 91 -7.40 -1.27 3.16
CA PHE A 91 -6.06 -1.06 2.61
C PHE A 91 -6.03 -0.78 1.11
N ASN A 92 -7.16 -0.85 0.42
CA ASN A 92 -7.21 -0.67 -1.04
C ASN A 92 -8.17 0.42 -1.51
N ARG A 93 -8.70 1.25 -0.61
CA ARG A 93 -9.50 2.41 -1.01
C ARG A 93 -8.66 3.40 -1.83
N ASN A 94 -9.31 4.16 -2.69
CA ASN A 94 -8.68 5.12 -3.61
C ASN A 94 -7.71 4.50 -4.62
N LYS A 95 -7.83 3.19 -4.91
CA LYS A 95 -7.07 2.51 -5.94
C LYS A 95 -8.00 1.96 -7.01
N ASP A 96 -7.56 2.03 -8.26
CA ASP A 96 -8.17 1.26 -9.34
C ASP A 96 -7.64 -0.18 -9.30
N SER A 97 -8.50 -1.16 -9.57
CA SER A 97 -8.08 -2.57 -9.62
C SER A 97 -8.03 -3.08 -11.06
N LYS A 98 -6.97 -3.83 -11.35
CA LYS A 98 -6.79 -4.52 -12.63
C LYS A 98 -6.30 -5.94 -12.42
N THR A 99 -7.01 -6.92 -12.96
CA THR A 99 -6.58 -8.32 -12.93
C THR A 99 -5.56 -8.57 -14.03
N ILE A 100 -4.36 -9.01 -13.65
CA ILE A 100 -3.28 -9.41 -14.58
C ILE A 100 -2.63 -10.67 -14.02
N ASP A 101 -2.55 -11.71 -14.85
CA ASP A 101 -1.78 -12.91 -14.55
C ASP A 101 -0.31 -12.73 -14.98
N TRP A 102 0.50 -12.16 -14.08
CA TRP A 102 1.94 -11.94 -14.34
C TRP A 102 2.78 -13.22 -14.41
N THR A 103 2.19 -14.39 -14.17
CA THR A 103 2.87 -15.68 -14.40
C THR A 103 2.83 -16.09 -15.87
N SER A 104 1.87 -15.55 -16.63
CA SER A 104 1.74 -15.78 -18.08
C SER A 104 2.55 -14.76 -18.89
N LYS A 105 2.97 -15.14 -20.10
CA LYS A 105 3.69 -14.23 -21.01
C LYS A 105 2.87 -13.01 -21.40
N ASP A 106 1.58 -13.19 -21.64
CA ASP A 106 0.68 -12.10 -22.02
C ASP A 106 0.47 -11.14 -20.85
N GLY A 107 0.29 -11.65 -19.63
CA GLY A 107 0.18 -10.83 -18.44
C GLY A 107 1.48 -10.10 -18.13
N GLN A 108 2.65 -10.73 -18.32
CA GLN A 108 3.94 -10.06 -18.19
C GLN A 108 4.07 -8.90 -19.18
N ALA A 109 3.67 -9.08 -20.42
CA ALA A 109 3.71 -8.01 -21.43
C ALA A 109 2.78 -6.84 -21.04
N GLN A 110 1.56 -7.14 -20.56
CA GLN A 110 0.62 -6.13 -20.08
C GLN A 110 1.17 -5.35 -18.89
N LEU A 111 1.69 -6.05 -17.87
CA LEU A 111 2.24 -5.41 -16.68
C LEU A 111 3.48 -4.56 -17.00
N LYS A 112 4.38 -5.05 -17.87
CA LYS A 112 5.54 -4.27 -18.35
C LYS A 112 5.12 -2.98 -19.03
N GLY A 113 4.06 -3.02 -19.85
CA GLY A 113 3.49 -1.82 -20.46
C GLY A 113 3.06 -0.78 -19.43
N LEU A 114 2.42 -1.19 -18.33
CA LEU A 114 2.03 -0.28 -17.25
C LEU A 114 3.24 0.27 -16.48
N VAL A 115 4.19 -0.59 -16.13
CA VAL A 115 5.39 -0.19 -15.34
C VAL A 115 6.31 0.75 -16.14
N LYS A 116 6.33 0.64 -17.45
CA LYS A 116 7.13 1.53 -18.31
C LYS A 116 6.74 3.01 -18.15
N ASP A 117 5.45 3.28 -17.97
CA ASP A 117 4.90 4.63 -17.85
C ASP A 117 4.61 5.04 -16.40
N ALA A 118 4.98 4.20 -15.43
CA ALA A 118 4.80 4.46 -14.02
C ALA A 118 5.96 5.27 -13.41
N ASP A 119 5.68 5.92 -12.28
CA ASP A 119 6.67 6.57 -11.44
C ASP A 119 7.09 5.67 -10.27
N VAL A 120 6.19 4.81 -9.79
CA VAL A 120 6.45 3.88 -8.68
C VAL A 120 5.95 2.48 -9.04
N PHE A 121 6.73 1.46 -8.72
CA PHE A 121 6.32 0.05 -8.78
C PHE A 121 6.54 -0.60 -7.42
N LEU A 122 5.48 -1.19 -6.86
CA LEU A 122 5.48 -1.88 -5.57
C LEU A 122 5.25 -3.37 -5.81
N GLU A 123 6.06 -4.23 -5.19
CA GLU A 123 5.84 -5.69 -5.20
C GLU A 123 6.22 -6.31 -3.85
N ASP A 124 5.60 -7.43 -3.52
CA ASP A 124 5.86 -8.24 -2.31
C ASP A 124 5.94 -9.74 -2.63
N TRP A 125 6.37 -10.06 -3.84
CA TRP A 125 6.39 -11.45 -4.35
C TRP A 125 7.47 -12.31 -3.68
N GLY A 126 8.39 -11.67 -2.97
CA GLY A 126 9.49 -12.29 -2.28
C GLY A 126 10.79 -12.32 -3.07
N PRO A 127 11.91 -12.55 -2.37
CA PRO A 127 13.25 -12.40 -2.93
C PRO A 127 13.50 -13.27 -4.17
N GLY A 128 13.89 -12.64 -5.27
CA GLY A 128 14.20 -13.31 -6.54
C GLY A 128 13.01 -13.68 -7.41
N VAL A 129 11.77 -13.54 -6.93
CA VAL A 129 10.57 -13.89 -7.70
C VAL A 129 10.32 -12.88 -8.81
N ALA A 130 10.42 -11.60 -8.50
CA ALA A 130 10.27 -10.53 -9.49
C ALA A 130 11.31 -10.66 -10.63
N GLU A 131 12.55 -10.99 -10.30
CA GLU A 131 13.61 -11.29 -11.28
C GLU A 131 13.22 -12.46 -12.18
N GLY A 132 12.69 -13.53 -11.62
CA GLY A 132 12.24 -14.72 -12.36
C GLY A 132 11.18 -14.43 -13.42
N TYR A 133 10.32 -13.45 -13.16
CA TYR A 133 9.29 -12.98 -14.10
C TYR A 133 9.76 -11.81 -14.98
N GLY A 134 10.98 -11.32 -14.81
CA GLY A 134 11.55 -10.21 -15.58
C GLY A 134 11.09 -8.83 -15.13
N PHE A 135 10.71 -8.71 -13.84
CA PHE A 135 10.31 -7.47 -13.17
C PHE A 135 11.32 -7.00 -12.12
N GLY A 136 12.45 -7.71 -11.92
CA GLY A 136 13.48 -7.26 -10.99
C GLY A 136 14.04 -5.89 -11.40
N TYR A 137 14.48 -5.13 -10.40
CA TYR A 137 14.97 -3.75 -10.58
C TYR A 137 16.01 -3.63 -11.71
N GLY A 138 16.97 -4.57 -11.80
CA GLY A 138 18.01 -4.56 -12.82
C GLY A 138 17.51 -4.70 -14.26
N THR A 139 16.28 -5.20 -14.45
CA THR A 139 15.61 -5.29 -15.76
C THR A 139 14.76 -4.07 -16.02
N ILE A 140 13.88 -3.73 -15.10
CA ILE A 140 12.89 -2.66 -15.26
C ILE A 140 13.55 -1.27 -15.31
N SER A 141 14.60 -1.03 -14.53
CA SER A 141 15.33 0.25 -14.53
C SER A 141 16.00 0.61 -15.86
N LYS A 142 16.24 -0.40 -16.72
CA LYS A 142 16.78 -0.15 -18.08
C LYS A 142 15.71 0.42 -19.02
N GLU A 143 14.44 0.01 -18.80
CA GLU A 143 13.30 0.48 -19.59
C GLU A 143 12.70 1.76 -19.05
N ASN A 144 12.72 1.93 -17.72
CA ASN A 144 12.25 3.12 -17.01
C ASN A 144 13.27 3.54 -15.94
N PRO A 145 14.30 4.33 -16.30
CA PRO A 145 15.38 4.72 -15.37
C PRO A 145 14.94 5.64 -14.23
N LYS A 146 13.79 6.29 -14.35
CA LYS A 146 13.22 7.18 -13.32
C LYS A 146 12.34 6.46 -12.29
N LEU A 147 12.05 5.17 -12.51
CA LEU A 147 11.15 4.40 -11.69
C LEU A 147 11.67 4.26 -10.26
N VAL A 148 10.83 4.60 -9.30
CA VAL A 148 11.02 4.21 -7.90
C VAL A 148 10.51 2.78 -7.72
N TYR A 149 11.42 1.86 -7.41
CA TYR A 149 11.12 0.44 -7.23
C TYR A 149 11.16 0.09 -5.75
N LEU A 150 10.08 -0.48 -5.23
CA LEU A 150 10.00 -0.97 -3.86
C LEU A 150 9.64 -2.46 -3.85
N ALA A 151 10.59 -3.28 -3.41
CA ALA A 151 10.36 -4.68 -3.05
C ALA A 151 10.14 -4.79 -1.54
N LEU A 152 9.04 -5.42 -1.15
CA LEU A 152 8.74 -5.70 0.25
C LEU A 152 8.94 -7.19 0.53
N SER A 153 9.77 -7.49 1.52
CA SER A 153 9.98 -8.84 1.98
C SER A 153 10.20 -8.86 3.50
N ALA A 154 9.91 -10.01 4.12
CA ALA A 154 9.94 -10.14 5.57
C ALA A 154 11.31 -9.85 6.20
N TYR A 155 12.38 -10.19 5.49
CA TYR A 155 13.76 -10.07 6.00
C TYR A 155 14.65 -9.22 5.09
N GLY A 156 14.08 -8.56 4.09
CA GLY A 156 14.83 -7.80 3.09
C GLY A 156 15.41 -8.67 1.97
N GLU A 157 15.89 -8.01 0.92
CA GLU A 157 16.42 -8.65 -0.29
C GLU A 157 17.85 -9.19 -0.11
N LYS A 158 18.50 -8.92 1.02
CA LYS A 158 19.88 -9.30 1.32
C LYS A 158 20.02 -9.77 2.77
N GLY A 159 21.05 -10.57 3.03
CA GLY A 159 21.38 -11.02 4.38
C GLY A 159 21.04 -12.49 4.63
N PRO A 160 21.41 -13.01 5.81
CA PRO A 160 21.37 -14.45 6.12
C PRO A 160 19.95 -15.01 6.29
N PHE A 161 18.94 -14.15 6.42
CA PHE A 161 17.54 -14.55 6.60
C PHE A 161 16.70 -14.38 5.34
N ARG A 162 17.27 -13.83 4.26
CA ARG A 162 16.60 -13.51 3.02
C ARG A 162 15.62 -14.61 2.54
N ASP A 163 16.09 -15.84 2.51
CA ASP A 163 15.35 -16.98 1.95
C ASP A 163 14.65 -17.83 3.03
N ARG A 164 14.55 -17.33 4.27
CA ARG A 164 13.85 -18.05 5.34
C ARG A 164 12.34 -17.98 5.16
N PRO A 165 11.64 -19.12 5.35
CA PRO A 165 10.20 -19.10 5.49
C PRO A 165 9.77 -18.19 6.64
N THR A 166 8.68 -17.47 6.43
CA THR A 166 8.16 -16.54 7.42
C THR A 166 6.65 -16.59 7.52
N SER A 167 6.15 -16.08 8.62
CA SER A 167 4.75 -15.75 8.83
C SER A 167 4.66 -14.48 9.66
N GLU A 168 3.51 -13.86 9.70
CA GLU A 168 3.27 -12.66 10.51
C GLU A 168 3.67 -12.88 11.98
N LEU A 169 3.30 -14.02 12.58
CA LEU A 169 3.64 -14.35 13.97
C LEU A 169 5.16 -14.45 14.20
N VAL A 170 5.91 -14.96 13.23
CA VAL A 170 7.38 -15.04 13.33
C VAL A 170 7.98 -13.64 13.34
N ILE A 171 7.53 -12.75 12.46
CA ILE A 171 8.01 -11.37 12.41
C ILE A 171 7.64 -10.62 13.68
N GLN A 172 6.41 -10.74 14.16
CA GLN A 172 5.98 -10.13 15.43
C GLN A 172 6.81 -10.65 16.62
N GLY A 173 7.13 -11.93 16.65
CA GLY A 173 8.01 -12.51 17.68
C GLY A 173 9.43 -11.95 17.61
N MET A 174 10.02 -11.89 16.42
CA MET A 174 11.38 -11.40 16.22
C MET A 174 11.54 -9.90 16.52
N THR A 175 10.52 -9.10 16.22
CA THR A 175 10.52 -7.66 16.50
C THR A 175 10.15 -7.33 17.96
N GLY A 176 9.73 -8.33 18.74
CA GLY A 176 9.26 -8.14 20.11
C GLY A 176 7.83 -7.63 20.23
N TYR A 177 7.11 -7.48 19.11
CA TYR A 177 5.73 -6.97 19.09
C TYR A 177 4.78 -7.87 19.90
N LEU A 178 4.97 -9.19 19.85
CA LEU A 178 4.17 -10.13 20.65
C LEU A 178 4.27 -9.87 22.18
N ARG A 179 5.40 -9.34 22.65
CA ARG A 179 5.56 -9.01 24.07
C ARG A 179 4.68 -7.82 24.49
N THR A 180 4.33 -6.95 23.57
CA THR A 180 3.53 -5.74 23.86
C THR A 180 2.03 -5.98 23.74
N THR A 181 1.65 -7.03 23.02
CA THR A 181 0.23 -7.37 22.79
C THR A 181 -0.32 -8.42 23.76
N GLY A 182 0.53 -9.05 24.58
CA GLY A 182 0.16 -10.03 25.62
C GLY A 182 0.36 -11.46 25.18
#